data_632e5dfc9ba8bdbe3bddaea3c1fd6a17
#
_entry.id   632e5dfc9ba8bdbe3bddaea3c1fd6a17
#
_cell.length_a   1.000
_cell.length_b   1.000
_cell.length_c   1.000
_cell.angle_alpha   90.00
_cell.angle_beta   90.00
_cell.angle_gamma   90.00
#
_symmetry.space_group_name_H-M   'P 1'
#
loop_
_entity.id
_entity.type
_entity.pdbx_description
1 polymer ?
#
loop_
_entity_poly.entity_id
_entity_poly.type
_entity_poly.pdbx_seq_one_letter_code
_entity_poly.pdbx_strand_id
1 'polypeptide(L)'
;MFLVLASASVALAAAAPIHSADISHASQAYRADYRTESTIRFRQVESRFANRASLPVCRWQAELVVNRAVAAQGRAVAAVAKPIHRFAPLAGSHAGSCDAARSQISAEVARYSDARAAEATAVAQQDRAVLLNELDGIHALSVKG
;
A
#
# COMPACT_ATOMS: atom_id res chain seq x y z
N MET A 1 -30.10 22.04 29.70
CA MET A 1 -30.04 21.77 28.28
C MET A 1 -28.65 21.23 28.00
N PHE A 2 -28.48 19.88 27.98
CA PHE A 2 -27.18 19.22 27.79
C PHE A 2 -27.07 18.84 26.31
N LEU A 3 -26.08 19.42 25.61
CA LEU A 3 -25.71 19.03 24.26
C LEU A 3 -24.83 17.78 24.35
N VAL A 4 -25.34 16.64 23.91
CA VAL A 4 -24.55 15.41 23.73
C VAL A 4 -23.92 15.48 22.35
N LEU A 5 -22.60 15.70 22.29
CA LEU A 5 -21.80 15.61 21.08
C LEU A 5 -21.56 14.10 20.78
N ALA A 6 -22.28 13.59 19.82
CA ALA A 6 -22.04 12.24 19.30
C ALA A 6 -20.79 12.26 18.41
N SER A 7 -19.68 11.72 18.90
CA SER A 7 -18.46 11.50 18.12
C SER A 7 -18.67 10.29 17.21
N ALA A 8 -18.88 10.52 15.92
CA ALA A 8 -18.89 9.46 14.92
C ALA A 8 -17.46 8.99 14.65
N SER A 9 -17.09 7.84 15.20
CA SER A 9 -15.84 7.16 14.85
C SER A 9 -15.98 6.51 13.48
N VAL A 10 -15.30 7.08 12.47
CA VAL A 10 -15.18 6.44 11.14
C VAL A 10 -14.14 5.33 11.30
N ALA A 11 -14.61 4.09 11.39
CA ALA A 11 -13.74 2.92 11.29
C ALA A 11 -13.23 2.83 9.83
N LEU A 12 -11.95 3.14 9.61
CA LEU A 12 -11.29 2.79 8.35
C LEU A 12 -11.29 1.26 8.25
N ALA A 13 -12.12 0.72 7.37
CA ALA A 13 -12.09 -0.70 7.03
C ALA A 13 -10.71 -1.00 6.42
N ALA A 14 -9.86 -1.72 7.14
CA ALA A 14 -8.59 -2.19 6.59
C ALA A 14 -8.90 -3.12 5.41
N ALA A 15 -8.32 -2.83 4.25
CA ALA A 15 -8.48 -3.67 3.07
C ALA A 15 -8.06 -5.11 3.40
N ALA A 16 -8.83 -6.08 2.91
CA ALA A 16 -8.53 -7.50 3.10
C ALA A 16 -7.14 -7.84 2.50
N PRO A 17 -6.38 -8.75 3.12
CA PRO A 17 -5.10 -9.19 2.56
C PRO A 17 -5.33 -9.94 1.24
N ILE A 18 -4.42 -9.75 0.27
CA ILE A 18 -4.43 -10.50 -1.00
C ILE A 18 -3.94 -11.93 -0.82
N HIS A 19 -3.14 -12.16 0.21
CA HIS A 19 -2.60 -13.46 0.62
C HIS A 19 -2.28 -13.44 2.10
N SER A 20 -2.45 -14.58 2.76
CA SER A 20 -2.03 -14.78 4.15
C SER A 20 -1.35 -16.13 4.29
N ALA A 21 -0.30 -16.21 5.09
CA ALA A 21 0.44 -17.43 5.36
C ALA A 21 0.68 -17.60 6.85
N ASP A 22 0.38 -18.79 7.38
CA ASP A 22 0.78 -19.19 8.72
C ASP A 22 2.12 -19.94 8.63
N ILE A 23 3.07 -19.54 9.47
CA ILE A 23 4.44 -20.02 9.47
C ILE A 23 4.81 -20.43 10.89
N SER A 24 5.27 -21.66 11.06
CA SER A 24 5.87 -22.12 12.31
C SER A 24 7.39 -22.04 12.19
N HIS A 25 8.04 -21.33 13.09
CA HIS A 25 9.48 -21.15 13.12
C HIS A 25 10.00 -21.10 14.55
N ALA A 26 11.05 -21.87 14.89
CA ALA A 26 11.65 -21.94 16.21
C ALA A 26 10.60 -22.08 17.35
N SER A 27 9.64 -23.00 17.17
CA SER A 27 8.53 -23.25 18.13
C SER A 27 7.54 -22.09 18.32
N GLN A 28 7.60 -21.06 17.45
CA GLN A 28 6.70 -19.93 17.46
C GLN A 28 5.86 -19.89 16.18
N ALA A 29 4.58 -19.55 16.33
CA ALA A 29 3.68 -19.35 15.19
C ALA A 29 3.68 -17.88 14.78
N TYR A 30 3.84 -17.65 13.48
CA TYR A 30 3.77 -16.34 12.83
C TYR A 30 2.65 -16.35 11.80
N ARG A 31 2.01 -15.20 11.63
CA ARG A 31 1.07 -14.94 10.56
C ARG A 31 1.60 -13.80 9.70
N ALA A 32 1.79 -14.06 8.43
CA ALA A 32 2.15 -13.05 7.45
C ALA A 32 0.93 -12.70 6.60
N ASP A 33 0.56 -11.43 6.59
CA ASP A 33 -0.50 -10.87 5.76
C ASP A 33 0.12 -9.95 4.71
N TYR A 34 -0.28 -10.14 3.46
CA TYR A 34 0.20 -9.37 2.31
C TYR A 34 -0.92 -8.50 1.78
N ARG A 35 -0.63 -7.23 1.54
CA ARG A 35 -1.58 -6.25 1.03
C ARG A 35 -0.96 -5.43 -0.09
N THR A 36 -1.79 -5.12 -1.08
CA THR A 36 -1.43 -4.16 -2.12
C THR A 36 -1.85 -2.77 -1.67
N GLU A 37 -0.93 -1.82 -1.72
CA GLU A 37 -1.18 -0.43 -1.39
C GLU A 37 -0.82 0.46 -2.57
N SER A 38 -1.70 1.42 -2.89
CA SER A 38 -1.45 2.43 -3.91
C SER A 38 -1.34 3.81 -3.28
N THR A 39 -0.34 4.57 -3.72
CA THR A 39 -0.15 5.97 -3.34
C THR A 39 -0.19 6.83 -4.59
N ILE A 40 -1.08 7.83 -4.63
CA ILE A 40 -1.21 8.74 -5.77
C ILE A 40 -0.70 10.11 -5.35
N ARG A 41 0.23 10.65 -6.14
CA ARG A 41 0.74 12.02 -6.00
C ARG A 41 0.19 12.88 -7.13
N PHE A 42 -0.36 14.02 -6.77
CA PHE A 42 -0.94 14.99 -7.69
C PHE A 42 -0.09 16.24 -7.75
N ARG A 43 0.06 16.80 -8.95
CA ARG A 43 0.72 18.07 -9.18
C ARG A 43 -0.09 18.88 -10.19
N GLN A 44 -0.67 19.98 -9.73
CA GLN A 44 -1.33 20.93 -10.64
C GLN A 44 -0.29 21.84 -11.29
N VAL A 45 -0.37 21.96 -12.60
CA VAL A 45 0.47 22.82 -13.42
C VAL A 45 -0.44 23.76 -14.18
N GLU A 46 -0.14 25.04 -14.14
CA GLU A 46 -0.84 26.07 -14.92
C GLU A 46 0.07 26.52 -16.06
N SER A 47 -0.40 26.31 -17.28
CA SER A 47 0.28 26.84 -18.47
C SER A 47 -0.11 28.32 -18.64
N ARG A 48 0.84 29.22 -18.42
CA ARG A 48 0.66 30.65 -18.64
C ARG A 48 1.03 30.99 -20.08
N PHE A 49 0.06 31.45 -20.83
CA PHE A 49 0.27 32.00 -22.16
C PHE A 49 0.15 33.53 -22.10
N ALA A 50 1.02 34.25 -22.78
CA ALA A 50 1.15 35.71 -22.70
C ALA A 50 -0.16 36.49 -23.00
N ASN A 51 -1.11 35.92 -23.71
CA ASN A 51 -2.37 36.56 -24.11
C ASN A 51 -3.61 35.64 -24.02
N ARG A 52 -3.57 34.59 -23.22
CA ARG A 52 -4.68 33.65 -23.09
C ARG A 52 -4.90 33.27 -21.62
N ALA A 53 -6.13 32.85 -21.32
CA ALA A 53 -6.46 32.30 -20.02
C ALA A 53 -5.57 31.08 -19.67
N SER A 54 -5.14 30.99 -18.43
CA SER A 54 -4.41 29.84 -17.90
C SER A 54 -5.27 28.59 -18.02
N LEU A 55 -4.70 27.51 -18.57
CA LEU A 55 -5.35 26.20 -18.60
C LEU A 55 -4.66 25.31 -17.55
N PRO A 56 -5.36 24.93 -16.49
CA PRO A 56 -4.82 24.02 -15.52
C PRO A 56 -4.68 22.61 -16.12
N VAL A 57 -3.59 21.92 -15.78
CA VAL A 57 -3.34 20.52 -16.13
C VAL A 57 -2.97 19.80 -14.84
N CYS A 58 -3.69 18.73 -14.54
CA CYS A 58 -3.33 17.85 -13.45
C CYS A 58 -2.35 16.78 -13.92
N ARG A 59 -1.14 16.80 -13.43
CA ARG A 59 -0.18 15.70 -13.57
C ARG A 59 -0.26 14.83 -12.33
N TRP A 60 -0.14 13.53 -12.54
CA TRP A 60 -0.20 12.58 -11.44
C TRP A 60 0.74 11.41 -11.66
N GLN A 61 1.13 10.79 -10.58
CA GLN A 61 1.91 9.56 -10.54
C GLN A 61 1.39 8.68 -9.43
N ALA A 62 1.22 7.40 -9.71
CA ALA A 62 0.82 6.40 -8.74
C ALA A 62 1.91 5.34 -8.59
N GLU A 63 2.16 4.96 -7.36
CA GLU A 63 3.01 3.83 -6.99
C GLU A 63 2.13 2.72 -6.43
N LEU A 64 2.37 1.48 -6.85
CA LEU A 64 1.71 0.28 -6.37
C LEU A 64 2.76 -0.62 -5.72
N VAL A 65 2.52 -1.01 -4.48
CA VAL A 65 3.47 -1.77 -3.66
C VAL A 65 2.77 -2.92 -2.98
N VAL A 66 3.40 -4.08 -2.92
CA VAL A 66 2.97 -5.19 -2.06
C VAL A 66 3.72 -5.10 -0.75
N ASN A 67 2.99 -4.90 0.33
CA ASN A 67 3.51 -4.83 1.70
C ASN A 67 3.24 -6.14 2.44
N ARG A 68 4.24 -6.58 3.19
CA ARG A 68 4.15 -7.68 4.15
C ARG A 68 4.02 -7.13 5.56
N ALA A 69 3.00 -7.59 6.29
CA ALA A 69 2.87 -7.41 7.73
C ALA A 69 2.98 -8.77 8.40
N VAL A 70 3.72 -8.87 9.49
CA VAL A 70 3.91 -10.13 10.23
C VAL A 70 3.50 -9.93 11.67
N ALA A 71 2.78 -10.88 12.21
CA ALA A 71 2.39 -10.92 13.61
C ALA A 71 2.77 -12.26 14.24
N ALA A 72 3.17 -12.22 15.50
CA ALA A 72 3.37 -13.38 16.35
C ALA A 72 2.53 -13.22 17.62
N GLN A 73 1.70 -14.21 17.94
CA GLN A 73 0.78 -14.16 19.10
C GLN A 73 -0.06 -12.86 19.12
N GLY A 74 -0.53 -12.40 17.96
CA GLY A 74 -1.33 -11.18 17.83
C GLY A 74 -0.56 -9.86 17.91
N ARG A 75 0.77 -9.90 18.08
CA ARG A 75 1.64 -8.71 18.11
C ARG A 75 2.41 -8.53 16.81
N ALA A 76 2.46 -7.32 16.32
CA ALA A 76 3.22 -6.99 15.12
C ALA A 76 4.74 -7.20 15.33
N VAL A 77 5.38 -7.85 14.34
CA VAL A 77 6.84 -8.05 14.28
C VAL A 77 7.42 -7.06 13.27
N ALA A 78 7.74 -5.86 13.75
CA ALA A 78 8.17 -4.74 12.91
C ALA A 78 9.45 -5.03 12.09
N ALA A 79 10.36 -5.85 12.64
CA ALA A 79 11.65 -6.16 12.00
C ALA A 79 11.52 -6.85 10.64
N VAL A 80 10.40 -7.54 10.38
CA VAL A 80 10.12 -8.25 9.12
C VAL A 80 8.95 -7.67 8.34
N ALA A 81 8.33 -6.60 8.85
CA ALA A 81 7.28 -5.85 8.14
C ALA A 81 7.92 -4.89 7.14
N LYS A 82 7.70 -5.10 5.84
CA LYS A 82 8.30 -4.25 4.80
C LYS A 82 7.59 -4.39 3.45
N PRO A 83 7.81 -3.44 2.53
CA PRO A 83 7.46 -3.63 1.13
C PRO A 83 8.34 -4.75 0.54
N ILE A 84 7.70 -5.70 -0.14
CA ILE A 84 8.37 -6.85 -0.76
C ILE A 84 8.45 -6.73 -2.29
N HIS A 85 7.56 -5.95 -2.89
CA HIS A 85 7.54 -5.73 -4.34
C HIS A 85 6.99 -4.36 -4.68
N ARG A 86 7.59 -3.70 -5.68
CA ARG A 86 7.11 -2.45 -6.27
C ARG A 86 6.85 -2.66 -7.74
N PHE A 87 5.65 -2.34 -8.18
CA PHE A 87 5.31 -2.36 -9.60
C PHE A 87 5.85 -1.12 -10.31
N ALA A 88 5.91 -1.18 -11.63
CA ALA A 88 6.22 0.00 -12.43
C ALA A 88 5.23 1.13 -12.10
N PRO A 89 5.71 2.37 -11.89
CA PRO A 89 4.82 3.48 -11.58
C PRO A 89 3.89 3.78 -12.76
N LEU A 90 2.64 4.12 -12.45
CA LEU A 90 1.68 4.63 -13.41
C LEU A 90 1.69 6.15 -13.34
N ALA A 91 1.73 6.84 -14.48
CA ALA A 91 1.71 8.29 -14.52
C ALA A 91 0.85 8.78 -15.68
N GLY A 92 0.29 9.96 -15.51
CA GLY A 92 -0.54 10.57 -16.54
C GLY A 92 -0.78 12.05 -16.33
N SER A 93 -1.61 12.63 -17.21
CA SER A 93 -2.08 13.99 -17.11
C SER A 93 -3.52 14.11 -17.54
N HIS A 94 -4.27 14.98 -16.86
CA HIS A 94 -5.64 15.34 -17.22
C HIS A 94 -5.76 16.85 -17.38
N ALA A 95 -6.53 17.28 -18.39
CA ALA A 95 -6.91 18.68 -18.53
C ALA A 95 -7.85 19.08 -17.39
N GLY A 96 -7.62 20.23 -16.78
CA GLY A 96 -8.38 20.72 -15.66
C GLY A 96 -7.65 20.63 -14.32
N SER A 97 -8.37 20.89 -13.24
CA SER A 97 -7.81 20.83 -11.88
C SER A 97 -7.64 19.39 -11.39
N CYS A 98 -6.67 19.16 -10.51
CA CYS A 98 -6.47 17.87 -9.88
C CYS A 98 -7.67 17.43 -9.04
N ASP A 99 -8.39 18.37 -8.42
CA ASP A 99 -9.59 18.05 -7.64
C ASP A 99 -10.70 17.50 -8.51
N ALA A 100 -10.93 18.09 -9.68
CA ALA A 100 -11.93 17.60 -10.64
C ALA A 100 -11.56 16.24 -11.24
N ALA A 101 -10.27 15.98 -11.46
CA ALA A 101 -9.77 14.74 -12.05
C ALA A 101 -9.58 13.60 -11.04
N ARG A 102 -9.59 13.87 -9.74
CA ARG A 102 -9.23 12.93 -8.66
C ARG A 102 -9.99 11.60 -8.74
N SER A 103 -11.30 11.65 -8.90
CA SER A 103 -12.14 10.44 -8.99
C SER A 103 -11.77 9.55 -10.17
N GLN A 104 -11.56 10.17 -11.35
CA GLN A 104 -11.18 9.46 -12.58
C GLN A 104 -9.79 8.84 -12.45
N ILE A 105 -8.83 9.57 -11.91
CA ILE A 105 -7.47 9.09 -11.66
C ILE A 105 -7.48 7.93 -10.67
N SER A 106 -8.24 8.04 -9.58
CA SER A 106 -8.37 6.95 -8.61
C SER A 106 -8.95 5.69 -9.20
N ALA A 107 -9.95 5.81 -10.10
CA ALA A 107 -10.52 4.68 -10.83
C ALA A 107 -9.51 4.04 -11.81
N GLU A 108 -8.65 4.84 -12.44
CA GLU A 108 -7.58 4.35 -13.33
C GLU A 108 -6.53 3.56 -12.54
N VAL A 109 -6.11 4.08 -11.39
CA VAL A 109 -5.17 3.40 -10.49
C VAL A 109 -5.76 2.11 -9.93
N ALA A 110 -7.06 2.10 -9.59
CA ALA A 110 -7.75 0.89 -9.14
C ALA A 110 -7.74 -0.20 -10.24
N ARG A 111 -8.07 0.15 -11.49
CA ARG A 111 -7.98 -0.79 -12.62
C ARG A 111 -6.57 -1.33 -12.84
N TYR A 112 -5.55 -0.48 -12.69
CA TYR A 112 -4.15 -0.91 -12.75
C TYR A 112 -3.82 -1.90 -11.64
N SER A 113 -4.25 -1.63 -10.41
CA SER A 113 -4.08 -2.53 -9.27
C SER A 113 -4.76 -3.88 -9.50
N ASP A 114 -5.99 -3.87 -10.00
CA ASP A 114 -6.74 -5.08 -10.32
C ASP A 114 -6.04 -5.93 -11.41
N ALA A 115 -5.49 -5.28 -12.43
CA ALA A 115 -4.72 -5.94 -13.48
C ALA A 115 -3.43 -6.59 -12.96
N ARG A 116 -2.90 -6.14 -11.83
CA ARG A 116 -1.70 -6.68 -11.16
C ARG A 116 -1.99 -7.67 -10.04
N ALA A 117 -3.25 -7.93 -9.73
CA ALA A 117 -3.65 -8.75 -8.58
C ALA A 117 -3.05 -10.17 -8.60
N ALA A 118 -3.05 -10.83 -9.75
CA ALA A 118 -2.47 -12.17 -9.90
C ALA A 118 -0.94 -12.18 -9.67
N GLU A 119 -0.22 -11.18 -10.21
CA GLU A 119 1.22 -11.02 -10.02
C GLU A 119 1.55 -10.70 -8.55
N ALA A 120 0.77 -9.82 -7.92
CA ALA A 120 0.92 -9.48 -6.50
C ALA A 120 0.74 -10.71 -5.61
N THR A 121 -0.24 -11.56 -5.90
CA THR A 121 -0.47 -12.81 -5.17
C THR A 121 0.69 -13.79 -5.37
N ALA A 122 1.21 -13.94 -6.58
CA ALA A 122 2.35 -14.81 -6.87
C ALA A 122 3.62 -14.35 -6.13
N VAL A 123 3.89 -13.04 -6.10
CA VAL A 123 5.01 -12.45 -5.34
C VAL A 123 4.85 -12.72 -3.84
N ALA A 124 3.65 -12.55 -3.29
CA ALA A 124 3.37 -12.82 -1.88
C ALA A 124 3.61 -14.31 -1.52
N GLN A 125 3.20 -15.24 -2.39
CA GLN A 125 3.44 -16.67 -2.19
C GLN A 125 4.93 -17.04 -2.24
N GLN A 126 5.70 -16.40 -3.11
CA GLN A 126 7.15 -16.64 -3.26
C GLN A 126 7.96 -16.06 -2.08
N ASP A 127 7.46 -15.05 -1.41
CA ASP A 127 8.13 -14.37 -0.29
C ASP A 127 8.31 -15.25 0.96
N ARG A 128 7.61 -16.38 1.07
CA ARG A 128 7.70 -17.29 2.22
C ARG A 128 9.15 -17.70 2.54
N ALA A 129 9.94 -18.04 1.54
CA ALA A 129 11.32 -18.46 1.73
C ALA A 129 12.20 -17.31 2.26
N VAL A 130 11.97 -16.10 1.75
CA VAL A 130 12.67 -14.88 2.22
C VAL A 130 12.32 -14.60 3.67
N LEU A 131 11.03 -14.67 4.03
CA LEU A 131 10.59 -14.45 5.40
C LEU A 131 11.20 -15.46 6.38
N LEU A 132 11.28 -16.75 6.02
CA LEU A 132 11.91 -17.76 6.86
C LEU A 132 13.38 -17.44 7.12
N ASN A 133 14.15 -17.05 6.09
CA ASN A 133 15.55 -16.64 6.25
C ASN A 133 15.71 -15.40 7.15
N GLU A 134 14.77 -14.45 7.07
CA GLU A 134 14.80 -13.26 7.94
C GLU A 134 14.48 -13.61 9.39
N LEU A 135 13.54 -14.52 9.63
CA LEU A 135 13.22 -15.03 10.97
C LEU A 135 14.40 -15.80 11.59
N ASP A 136 15.14 -16.59 10.78
CA ASP A 136 16.38 -17.24 11.20
C ASP A 136 17.42 -16.21 11.67
N GLY A 137 17.58 -15.13 10.91
CA GLY A 137 18.51 -14.05 11.26
C GLY A 137 18.17 -13.38 12.59
N ILE A 138 16.88 -13.08 12.81
CA ILE A 138 16.40 -12.46 14.06
C ILE A 138 16.60 -13.42 15.24
N HIS A 139 16.28 -14.70 15.05
CA HIS A 139 16.46 -15.72 16.10
C HIS A 139 17.93 -15.86 16.48
N ALA A 140 18.84 -15.92 15.51
CA ALA A 140 20.27 -16.00 15.75
C ALA A 140 20.84 -14.80 16.53
N LEU A 141 20.28 -13.60 16.32
CA LEU A 141 20.66 -12.40 17.08
C LEU A 141 20.15 -12.43 18.53
N SER A 142 18.94 -12.94 18.75
CA SER A 142 18.36 -13.02 20.09
C SER A 142 18.99 -14.08 20.98
N VAL A 143 19.59 -15.13 20.41
CA VAL A 143 20.31 -16.20 21.16
C VAL A 143 21.72 -15.75 21.57
N LYS A 144 22.32 -14.79 20.88
CA LYS A 144 23.69 -14.28 21.19
C LYS A 144 23.71 -13.13 22.21
N GLY A 145 22.58 -12.60 22.57
CA GLY A 145 22.42 -11.54 23.59
C GLY A 145 22.00 -12.10 24.91
#